data_082b75b193e85fe24f907cf82896c9e5
#
_entry.id   082b75b193e85fe24f907cf82896c9e5
#
_cell.length_a   1.000
_cell.length_b   1.000
_cell.length_c   1.000
_cell.angle_alpha   90.00
_cell.angle_beta   90.00
_cell.angle_gamma   90.00
#
_symmetry.space_group_name_H-M   'P 1'
#
loop_
_entity.id
_entity.type
_entity.pdbx_description
1 polymer ?
#
loop_
_entity_poly.entity_id
_entity_poly.type
_entity_poly.pdbx_seq_one_letter_code
_entity_poly.pdbx_strand_id
1 'polypeptide(L)'
;MVYLDLHEKYHGPHGLVAGTTGSGKSEILQTYILGAATLFHPYEIGFVIIDFKGGGMVNQFKGLPHLIGAITNIDGKAIERSLKSIKAELLKRQTLFAEADVNHIDKYIKAYKEGKVKTALPHLVIIVDEFAELKAEQPEFMKELISAARIGRSLGVHLILATQKPAGQVNDQKIGRASCRERV
;
A
#
# COMPACT_ATOMS: atom_id res chain seq x y z
N MET A 1 21.16 -4.84 -11.58
CA MET A 1 20.17 -5.23 -10.57
C MET A 1 19.61 -3.95 -9.99
N VAL A 2 18.30 -3.76 -10.02
CA VAL A 2 17.63 -2.55 -9.48
C VAL A 2 17.05 -2.92 -8.13
N TYR A 3 17.37 -2.15 -7.10
CA TYR A 3 16.81 -2.32 -5.77
C TYR A 3 15.74 -1.26 -5.55
N LEU A 4 14.52 -1.68 -5.19
CA LEU A 4 13.44 -0.81 -4.79
C LEU A 4 13.25 -0.89 -3.28
N ASP A 5 13.46 0.23 -2.60
CA ASP A 5 13.27 0.35 -1.16
C ASP A 5 12.20 1.40 -0.87
N LEU A 6 11.06 0.96 -0.35
CA LEU A 6 9.93 1.83 0.02
C LEU A 6 10.11 2.49 1.40
N HIS A 7 11.33 2.51 1.92
CA HIS A 7 11.62 3.27 3.13
C HIS A 7 11.68 4.77 2.81
N GLU A 8 11.14 5.59 3.72
CA GLU A 8 11.00 7.04 3.52
C GLU A 8 12.32 7.79 3.26
N LYS A 9 13.43 7.24 3.72
CA LYS A 9 14.78 7.82 3.55
C LYS A 9 15.45 7.43 2.23
N TYR A 10 14.87 6.49 1.49
CA TYR A 10 15.42 5.98 0.23
C TYR A 10 14.55 6.39 -0.97
N HIS A 11 13.75 5.46 -1.51
CA HIS A 11 12.91 5.71 -2.69
C HIS A 11 11.54 6.31 -2.32
N GLY A 12 11.26 6.45 -1.03
CA GLY A 12 10.03 7.01 -0.50
C GLY A 12 9.01 5.94 -0.09
N PRO A 13 8.05 6.31 0.79
CA PRO A 13 7.11 5.36 1.37
C PRO A 13 6.02 4.90 0.40
N HIS A 14 5.89 5.55 -0.76
CA HIS A 14 4.85 5.28 -1.76
C HIS A 14 5.45 5.09 -3.14
N GLY A 15 4.81 4.28 -3.97
CA GLY A 15 5.24 3.95 -5.32
C GLY A 15 4.20 4.29 -6.39
N LEU A 16 4.68 4.62 -7.58
CA LEU A 16 3.87 4.74 -8.79
C LEU A 16 4.42 3.79 -9.84
N VAL A 17 3.58 2.89 -10.34
CA VAL A 17 3.90 1.96 -11.42
C VAL A 17 3.08 2.33 -12.64
N ALA A 18 3.73 2.83 -13.68
CA ALA A 18 3.08 3.23 -14.92
C ALA A 18 3.57 2.36 -16.08
N GLY A 19 2.65 1.92 -16.92
CA GLY A 19 2.97 1.13 -18.11
C GLY A 19 1.73 0.82 -18.92
N THR A 20 1.87 0.77 -20.24
CA THR A 20 0.81 0.39 -21.16
C THR A 20 0.39 -1.07 -21.00
N THR A 21 -0.73 -1.46 -21.61
CA THR A 21 -1.14 -2.87 -21.66
C THR A 21 -0.02 -3.72 -22.27
N GLY A 22 0.32 -4.83 -21.63
CA GLY A 22 1.39 -5.74 -22.07
C GLY A 22 2.81 -5.29 -21.69
N SER A 23 2.98 -4.18 -20.95
CA SER A 23 4.30 -3.71 -20.50
C SER A 23 4.90 -4.48 -19.31
N GLY A 24 4.20 -5.47 -18.77
CA GLY A 24 4.66 -6.22 -17.60
C GLY A 24 4.30 -5.60 -16.25
N LYS A 25 3.41 -4.58 -16.20
CA LYS A 25 3.00 -3.91 -14.96
C LYS A 25 2.48 -4.90 -13.90
N SER A 26 1.59 -5.80 -14.29
CA SER A 26 1.02 -6.79 -13.37
C SER A 26 2.07 -7.81 -12.91
N GLU A 27 2.97 -8.22 -13.78
CA GLU A 27 4.08 -9.13 -13.47
C GLU A 27 5.05 -8.51 -12.46
N ILE A 28 5.34 -7.21 -12.58
CA ILE A 28 6.18 -6.49 -11.60
C ILE A 28 5.50 -6.47 -10.23
N LEU A 29 4.20 -6.16 -10.17
CA LEU A 29 3.46 -6.15 -8.90
C LEU A 29 3.39 -7.55 -8.28
N GLN A 30 3.14 -8.58 -9.08
CA GLN A 30 3.13 -9.97 -8.62
C GLN A 30 4.51 -10.39 -8.09
N THR A 31 5.56 -10.09 -8.84
CA THR A 31 6.95 -10.38 -8.42
C THR A 31 7.29 -9.67 -7.12
N TYR A 32 6.86 -8.43 -6.96
CA TYR A 32 7.05 -7.67 -5.72
C TYR A 32 6.34 -8.32 -4.54
N ILE A 33 5.06 -8.68 -4.69
CA ILE A 33 4.27 -9.33 -3.64
C ILE A 33 4.89 -10.68 -3.25
N LEU A 34 5.20 -11.54 -4.22
CA LEU A 34 5.79 -12.85 -3.97
C LEU A 34 7.19 -12.75 -3.38
N GLY A 35 8.01 -11.84 -3.90
CA GLY A 35 9.35 -11.59 -3.38
C GLY A 35 9.32 -11.14 -1.92
N ALA A 36 8.45 -10.20 -1.58
CA ALA A 36 8.28 -9.75 -0.21
C ALA A 36 7.71 -10.86 0.70
N ALA A 37 6.74 -11.63 0.21
CA ALA A 37 6.14 -12.73 0.97
C ALA A 37 7.11 -13.89 1.23
N THR A 38 8.14 -14.07 0.38
CA THR A 38 9.20 -15.08 0.62
C THR A 38 10.27 -14.63 1.57
N LEU A 39 10.50 -13.30 1.68
CA LEU A 39 11.57 -12.73 2.49
C LEU A 39 11.11 -12.32 3.90
N PHE A 40 9.84 -11.98 4.07
CA PHE A 40 9.30 -11.42 5.31
C PHE A 40 8.13 -12.26 5.83
N HIS A 41 8.00 -12.31 7.14
CA HIS A 41 6.88 -12.98 7.78
C HIS A 41 5.59 -12.13 7.67
N PRO A 42 4.36 -12.72 7.68
CA PRO A 42 3.10 -11.96 7.71
C PRO A 42 2.98 -10.96 8.87
N TYR A 43 3.74 -11.12 9.94
CA TYR A 43 3.84 -10.14 11.03
C TYR A 43 4.77 -8.96 10.74
N GLU A 44 5.50 -9.00 9.62
CA GLU A 44 6.42 -7.94 9.20
C GLU A 44 5.87 -7.15 8.00
N ILE A 45 5.18 -7.81 7.07
CA ILE A 45 4.56 -7.18 5.90
C ILE A 45 3.20 -7.82 5.58
N GLY A 46 2.24 -6.99 5.22
CA GLY A 46 0.94 -7.43 4.73
C GLY A 46 0.45 -6.57 3.58
N PHE A 47 -0.42 -7.14 2.74
CA PHE A 47 -0.93 -6.50 1.55
C PHE A 47 -2.44 -6.30 1.61
N VAL A 48 -2.88 -5.14 1.12
CA VAL A 48 -4.27 -4.87 0.74
C VAL A 48 -4.28 -4.58 -0.75
N ILE A 49 -5.04 -5.34 -1.53
CA ILE A 49 -5.12 -5.19 -2.98
C ILE A 49 -6.49 -4.60 -3.34
N ILE A 50 -6.45 -3.50 -4.09
CA ILE A 50 -7.63 -2.82 -4.64
C ILE A 50 -7.60 -3.04 -6.15
N ASP A 51 -8.44 -3.94 -6.65
CA ASP A 51 -8.48 -4.38 -8.04
C ASP A 51 -9.90 -4.25 -8.60
N PHE A 52 -10.12 -3.22 -9.41
CA PHE A 52 -11.43 -2.90 -9.97
C PHE A 52 -11.74 -3.61 -11.30
N LYS A 53 -10.78 -4.33 -11.88
CA LYS A 53 -10.92 -5.03 -13.16
C LYS A 53 -11.37 -6.49 -13.03
N GLY A 54 -12.14 -6.81 -11.99
CA GLY A 54 -12.69 -8.16 -11.83
C GLY A 54 -11.88 -9.08 -10.93
N GLY A 55 -10.95 -8.55 -10.15
CA GLY A 55 -10.25 -9.31 -9.11
C GLY A 55 -9.18 -10.27 -9.63
N GLY A 56 -8.70 -10.10 -10.86
CA GLY A 56 -7.70 -10.97 -11.45
C GLY A 56 -6.42 -11.07 -10.63
N MET A 57 -5.93 -9.94 -10.15
CA MET A 57 -4.77 -9.89 -9.26
C MET A 57 -5.08 -10.51 -7.89
N VAL A 58 -6.22 -10.16 -7.29
CA VAL A 58 -6.64 -10.68 -5.98
C VAL A 58 -6.75 -12.20 -5.98
N ASN A 59 -7.33 -12.77 -7.04
CA ASN A 59 -7.57 -14.22 -7.13
C ASN A 59 -6.27 -15.04 -7.09
N GLN A 60 -5.18 -14.50 -7.59
CA GLN A 60 -3.87 -15.17 -7.57
C GLN A 60 -3.28 -15.29 -6.16
N PHE A 61 -3.68 -14.41 -5.24
CA PHE A 61 -3.11 -14.32 -3.89
C PHE A 61 -4.07 -14.76 -2.78
N LYS A 62 -5.25 -15.28 -3.11
CA LYS A 62 -6.27 -15.67 -2.11
C LYS A 62 -5.78 -16.60 -0.99
N GLY A 63 -4.78 -17.41 -1.24
CA GLY A 63 -4.20 -18.32 -0.24
C GLY A 63 -2.97 -17.78 0.48
N LEU A 64 -2.53 -16.56 0.14
CA LEU A 64 -1.31 -16.00 0.70
C LEU A 64 -1.57 -15.43 2.09
N PRO A 65 -0.87 -15.88 3.16
CA PRO A 65 -1.07 -15.37 4.52
C PRO A 65 -0.83 -13.87 4.68
N HIS A 66 -0.07 -13.27 3.77
CA HIS A 66 0.24 -11.84 3.73
C HIS A 66 -0.91 -10.99 3.18
N LEU A 67 -1.91 -11.58 2.50
CA LEU A 67 -3.06 -10.85 1.98
C LEU A 67 -4.05 -10.57 3.12
N ILE A 68 -4.01 -9.35 3.66
CA ILE A 68 -4.85 -8.90 4.78
C ILE A 68 -6.24 -8.52 4.31
N GLY A 69 -6.36 -7.97 3.11
CA GLY A 69 -7.62 -7.52 2.55
C GLY A 69 -7.61 -7.36 1.04
N ALA A 70 -8.81 -7.42 0.46
CA ALA A 70 -9.03 -7.23 -0.96
C ALA A 70 -10.31 -6.45 -1.22
N ILE A 71 -10.28 -5.53 -2.17
CA ILE A 71 -11.43 -4.74 -2.62
C ILE A 71 -11.54 -4.95 -4.13
N THR A 72 -12.57 -5.70 -4.53
CA THR A 72 -12.80 -6.06 -5.95
C THR A 72 -14.11 -5.52 -6.50
N ASN A 73 -14.90 -4.88 -5.65
CA ASN A 73 -16.19 -4.30 -6.02
C ASN A 73 -16.23 -2.81 -5.69
N ILE A 74 -16.72 -2.00 -6.62
CA ILE A 74 -16.82 -0.55 -6.56
C ILE A 74 -18.20 -0.08 -6.05
N ASP A 75 -19.03 -0.95 -5.49
CA ASP A 75 -20.28 -0.45 -4.92
C ASP A 75 -19.98 0.55 -3.79
N GLY A 76 -20.78 1.62 -3.74
CA GLY A 76 -20.54 2.73 -2.80
C GLY A 76 -20.47 2.30 -1.34
N LYS A 77 -21.19 1.23 -0.96
CA LYS A 77 -21.18 0.68 0.41
C LYS A 77 -19.89 -0.08 0.72
N ALA A 78 -19.35 -0.82 -0.25
CA ALA A 78 -18.08 -1.53 -0.07
C ALA A 78 -16.92 -0.55 0.05
N ILE A 79 -16.91 0.50 -0.76
CA ILE A 79 -15.93 1.58 -0.72
C ILE A 79 -15.96 2.30 0.62
N GLU A 80 -17.14 2.68 1.10
CA GLU A 80 -17.28 3.37 2.39
C GLU A 80 -16.79 2.51 3.55
N ARG A 81 -17.12 1.23 3.56
CA ARG A 81 -16.62 0.28 4.57
C ARG A 81 -15.09 0.15 4.52
N SER A 82 -14.52 0.09 3.32
CA SER A 82 -13.08 -0.01 3.13
C SER A 82 -12.34 1.21 3.67
N LEU A 83 -12.86 2.42 3.42
CA LEU A 83 -12.31 3.65 4.00
C LEU A 83 -12.39 3.66 5.53
N LYS A 84 -13.54 3.26 6.09
CA LYS A 84 -13.70 3.14 7.54
C LYS A 84 -12.69 2.15 8.13
N SER A 85 -12.46 1.02 7.47
CA SER A 85 -11.48 0.02 7.90
C SER A 85 -10.04 0.55 7.86
N ILE A 86 -9.67 1.26 6.81
CA ILE A 86 -8.32 1.88 6.70
C ILE A 86 -8.13 2.94 7.79
N LYS A 87 -9.12 3.81 8.01
CA LYS A 87 -9.07 4.83 9.07
C LYS A 87 -9.00 4.21 10.47
N ALA A 88 -9.75 3.15 10.72
CA ALA A 88 -9.71 2.41 11.98
C ALA A 88 -8.34 1.74 12.22
N GLU A 89 -7.72 1.18 11.18
CA GLU A 89 -6.37 0.62 11.28
C GLU A 89 -5.33 1.71 11.60
N LEU A 90 -5.42 2.89 10.98
CA LEU A 90 -4.53 4.01 11.30
C LEU A 90 -4.68 4.45 12.77
N LEU A 91 -5.91 4.57 13.25
CA LEU A 91 -6.18 4.94 14.64
C LEU A 91 -5.64 3.89 15.61
N LYS A 92 -5.87 2.62 15.33
CA LYS A 92 -5.30 1.50 16.11
C LYS A 92 -3.78 1.59 16.18
N ARG A 93 -3.10 1.84 15.06
CA ARG A 93 -1.64 2.00 15.02
C ARG A 93 -1.17 3.17 15.87
N GLN A 94 -1.85 4.32 15.78
CA GLN A 94 -1.54 5.50 16.62
C GLN A 94 -1.67 5.19 18.10
N THR A 95 -2.74 4.49 18.52
CA THR A 95 -2.96 4.09 19.92
C THR A 95 -1.84 3.17 20.39
N LEU A 96 -1.52 2.12 19.62
CA LEU A 96 -0.45 1.18 19.98
C LEU A 96 0.93 1.85 20.03
N PHE A 97 1.18 2.84 19.16
CA PHE A 97 2.43 3.60 19.22
C PHE A 97 2.51 4.46 20.47
N ALA A 98 1.40 5.12 20.86
CA ALA A 98 1.32 5.89 22.09
C ALA A 98 1.54 5.02 23.33
N GLU A 99 0.92 3.84 23.38
CA GLU A 99 1.11 2.86 24.47
C GLU A 99 2.55 2.34 24.57
N ALA A 100 3.24 2.21 23.42
CA ALA A 100 4.62 1.76 23.35
C ALA A 100 5.66 2.88 23.48
N ASP A 101 5.23 4.13 23.60
CA ASP A 101 6.09 5.34 23.59
C ASP A 101 7.03 5.39 22.36
N VAL A 102 6.48 5.10 21.20
CA VAL A 102 7.20 5.16 19.92
C VAL A 102 6.49 6.05 18.90
N ASN A 103 7.24 6.57 17.94
CA ASN A 103 6.72 7.47 16.91
C ASN A 103 6.93 6.97 15.48
N HIS A 104 7.46 5.76 15.30
CA HIS A 104 7.77 5.17 14.00
C HIS A 104 7.61 3.65 14.02
N ILE A 105 7.15 3.09 12.89
CA ILE A 105 6.92 1.65 12.74
C ILE A 105 8.16 0.80 13.03
N ASP A 106 9.35 1.23 12.60
CA ASP A 106 10.58 0.48 12.83
C ASP A 106 10.90 0.34 14.32
N LYS A 107 10.64 1.40 15.10
CA LYS A 107 10.82 1.36 16.56
C LYS A 107 9.80 0.42 17.20
N TYR A 108 8.56 0.42 16.71
CA TYR A 108 7.52 -0.48 17.18
C TYR A 108 7.85 -1.94 16.88
N ILE A 109 8.28 -2.25 15.63
CA ILE A 109 8.71 -3.60 15.25
C ILE A 109 9.90 -4.07 16.09
N LYS A 110 10.86 -3.18 16.37
CA LYS A 110 11.96 -3.48 17.29
C LYS A 110 11.47 -3.81 18.69
N ALA A 111 10.56 -3.00 19.26
CA ALA A 111 9.96 -3.25 20.57
C ALA A 111 9.20 -4.59 20.60
N TYR A 112 8.51 -4.96 19.52
CA TYR A 112 7.87 -6.25 19.38
C TYR A 112 8.88 -7.40 19.40
N LYS A 113 9.96 -7.32 18.61
CA LYS A 113 11.03 -8.32 18.56
C LYS A 113 11.75 -8.48 19.92
N GLU A 114 11.82 -7.41 20.69
CA GLU A 114 12.37 -7.40 22.06
C GLU A 114 11.37 -7.87 23.13
N GLY A 115 10.13 -8.22 22.75
CA GLY A 115 9.09 -8.68 23.68
C GLY A 115 8.48 -7.58 24.56
N LYS A 116 8.76 -6.31 24.27
CA LYS A 116 8.23 -5.15 25.03
C LYS A 116 6.75 -4.88 24.72
N VAL A 117 6.30 -5.24 23.53
CA VAL A 117 4.89 -5.17 23.11
C VAL A 117 4.44 -6.53 22.61
N LYS A 118 3.16 -6.85 22.80
CA LYS A 118 2.60 -8.18 22.49
C LYS A 118 1.93 -8.26 21.11
N THR A 119 1.54 -7.13 20.56
CA THR A 119 0.80 -7.06 19.28
C THR A 119 1.76 -6.80 18.14
N ALA A 120 1.81 -7.69 17.16
CA ALA A 120 2.56 -7.43 15.93
C ALA A 120 1.84 -6.37 15.07
N LEU A 121 2.61 -5.48 14.47
CA LEU A 121 2.13 -4.54 13.47
C LEU A 121 3.01 -4.66 12.21
N PRO A 122 2.53 -5.31 11.15
CA PRO A 122 3.26 -5.38 9.90
C PRO A 122 3.26 -4.04 9.17
N HIS A 123 4.26 -3.80 8.32
CA HIS A 123 4.13 -2.83 7.25
C HIS A 123 2.91 -3.19 6.40
N LEU A 124 2.04 -2.22 6.13
CA LEU A 124 0.83 -2.40 5.34
C LEU A 124 1.02 -1.77 3.96
N VAL A 125 1.10 -2.60 2.93
CA VAL A 125 1.23 -2.15 1.54
C VAL A 125 -0.12 -2.22 0.86
N ILE A 126 -0.67 -1.05 0.52
CA ILE A 126 -1.93 -0.92 -0.22
C ILE A 126 -1.59 -0.77 -1.69
N ILE A 127 -2.00 -1.72 -2.51
CA ILE A 127 -1.77 -1.75 -3.95
C ILE A 127 -3.08 -1.45 -4.67
N VAL A 128 -3.09 -0.40 -5.48
CA VAL A 128 -4.24 -0.04 -6.34
C VAL A 128 -3.88 -0.37 -7.78
N ASP A 129 -4.53 -1.38 -8.35
CA ASP A 129 -4.42 -1.67 -9.78
C ASP A 129 -5.40 -0.77 -10.56
N GLU A 130 -4.85 -0.01 -11.51
CA GLU A 130 -5.56 0.97 -12.33
C GLU A 130 -6.20 2.13 -11.54
N PHE A 131 -5.36 2.88 -10.83
CA PHE A 131 -5.82 4.01 -10.03
C PHE A 131 -6.50 5.13 -10.86
N ALA A 132 -6.22 5.22 -12.17
CA ALA A 132 -6.85 6.22 -13.03
C ALA A 132 -8.37 5.99 -13.16
N GLU A 133 -8.81 4.74 -13.27
CA GLU A 133 -10.23 4.39 -13.27
C GLU A 133 -10.85 4.67 -11.90
N LEU A 134 -10.18 4.23 -10.83
CA LEU A 134 -10.64 4.51 -9.47
C LEU A 134 -10.82 6.01 -9.21
N LYS A 135 -9.88 6.83 -9.66
CA LYS A 135 -9.95 8.29 -9.50
C LYS A 135 -11.10 8.90 -10.32
N ALA A 136 -11.39 8.34 -11.50
CA ALA A 136 -12.49 8.83 -12.35
C ALA A 136 -13.87 8.47 -11.77
N GLU A 137 -14.03 7.23 -11.28
CA GLU A 137 -15.30 6.73 -10.79
C GLU A 137 -15.58 7.10 -9.32
N GLN A 138 -14.52 7.15 -8.51
CA GLN A 138 -14.60 7.37 -7.07
C GLN A 138 -13.55 8.39 -6.59
N PRO A 139 -13.64 9.68 -7.03
CA PRO A 139 -12.62 10.68 -6.74
C PRO A 139 -12.46 10.96 -5.23
N GLU A 140 -13.53 10.93 -4.46
CA GLU A 140 -13.47 11.15 -3.01
C GLU A 140 -12.78 9.97 -2.29
N PHE A 141 -13.05 8.73 -2.71
CA PHE A 141 -12.34 7.57 -2.17
C PHE A 141 -10.84 7.68 -2.42
N MET A 142 -10.45 8.03 -3.63
CA MET A 142 -9.04 8.18 -4.00
C MET A 142 -8.35 9.29 -3.18
N LYS A 143 -9.02 10.42 -2.99
CA LYS A 143 -8.55 11.54 -2.17
C LYS A 143 -8.34 11.14 -0.71
N GLU A 144 -9.32 10.44 -0.13
CA GLU A 144 -9.26 9.94 1.24
C GLU A 144 -8.16 8.87 1.41
N LEU A 145 -8.00 7.98 0.43
CA LEU A 145 -6.94 6.96 0.44
C LEU A 145 -5.54 7.59 0.43
N ILE A 146 -5.32 8.59 -0.43
CA ILE A 146 -4.05 9.36 -0.47
C ILE A 146 -3.82 10.09 0.85
N SER A 147 -4.85 10.69 1.43
CA SER A 147 -4.76 11.36 2.73
C SER A 147 -4.39 10.37 3.84
N ALA A 148 -5.02 9.20 3.86
CA ALA A 148 -4.73 8.13 4.81
C ALA A 148 -3.29 7.62 4.66
N ALA A 149 -2.80 7.43 3.43
CA ALA A 149 -1.42 7.02 3.18
C ALA A 149 -0.40 8.06 3.67
N ARG A 150 -0.70 9.35 3.48
CA ARG A 150 0.16 10.44 3.98
C ARG A 150 0.27 10.44 5.50
N ILE A 151 -0.85 10.27 6.21
CA ILE A 151 -0.87 10.16 7.67
C ILE A 151 -0.18 8.87 8.12
N GLY A 152 -0.40 7.78 7.37
CA GLY A 152 0.12 6.45 7.67
C GLY A 152 1.61 6.26 7.41
N ARG A 153 2.32 7.24 6.85
CA ARG A 153 3.74 7.15 6.51
C ARG A 153 4.60 6.65 7.67
N SER A 154 4.57 7.32 8.81
CA SER A 154 5.33 6.91 10.01
C SER A 154 4.74 5.68 10.69
N LEU A 155 3.48 5.36 10.40
CA LEU A 155 2.75 4.21 10.93
C LEU A 155 3.00 2.92 10.12
N GLY A 156 3.86 2.96 9.09
CA GLY A 156 4.19 1.81 8.24
C GLY A 156 3.12 1.49 7.20
N VAL A 157 2.38 2.49 6.72
CA VAL A 157 1.41 2.33 5.62
C VAL A 157 2.00 2.88 4.34
N HIS A 158 2.07 2.02 3.32
CA HIS A 158 2.64 2.31 2.01
C HIS A 158 1.56 2.20 0.94
N LEU A 159 1.59 3.08 -0.06
CA LEU A 159 0.64 3.09 -1.17
C LEU A 159 1.40 2.88 -2.48
N ILE A 160 1.03 1.86 -3.22
CA ILE A 160 1.50 1.61 -4.59
C ILE A 160 0.33 1.83 -5.54
N LEU A 161 0.46 2.83 -6.40
CA LEU A 161 -0.53 3.16 -7.42
C LEU A 161 -0.05 2.63 -8.77
N ALA A 162 -0.85 1.80 -9.41
CA ALA A 162 -0.56 1.29 -10.75
C ALA A 162 -1.54 1.87 -11.78
N THR A 163 -1.06 2.19 -12.98
CA THR A 163 -1.90 2.72 -14.06
C THR A 163 -1.36 2.40 -15.45
N GLN A 164 -2.27 2.23 -16.39
CA GLN A 164 -1.97 2.16 -17.83
C GLN A 164 -1.95 3.56 -18.48
N LYS A 165 -2.48 4.59 -17.80
CA LYS A 165 -2.60 5.96 -18.33
C LYS A 165 -1.87 6.96 -17.42
N PRO A 166 -0.53 7.10 -17.51
CA PRO A 166 0.23 7.97 -16.62
C PRO A 166 0.02 9.46 -16.87
N ALA A 167 -0.33 9.85 -18.10
CA ALA A 167 -0.41 11.25 -18.51
C ALA A 167 -1.58 11.98 -17.81
N GLY A 168 -1.29 13.13 -17.17
CA GLY A 168 -2.28 14.03 -16.56
C GLY A 168 -2.94 13.53 -15.26
N GLN A 169 -2.58 12.37 -14.75
CA GLN A 169 -3.23 11.77 -13.59
C GLN A 169 -2.53 12.05 -12.26
N VAL A 170 -1.25 12.39 -12.29
CA VAL A 170 -0.43 12.60 -11.11
C VAL A 170 0.15 14.01 -11.12
N ASN A 171 -0.22 14.84 -10.13
CA ASN A 171 0.48 16.07 -9.81
C ASN A 171 1.53 15.76 -8.74
N ASP A 172 2.78 16.16 -8.96
CA ASP A 172 3.94 15.93 -8.08
C ASP A 172 3.72 16.36 -6.62
N GLN A 173 2.78 17.27 -6.37
CA GLN A 173 2.44 17.75 -5.02
C GLN A 173 1.56 16.77 -4.21
N LYS A 174 0.96 15.74 -4.83
CA LYS A 174 -0.05 14.90 -4.15
C LYS A 174 0.49 13.61 -3.52
N ILE A 175 1.64 13.10 -3.96
CA ILE A 175 2.14 11.80 -3.49
C ILE A 175 3.50 11.90 -2.77
N GLY A 176 3.98 13.11 -2.42
CA GLY A 176 5.35 13.25 -1.92
C GLY A 176 6.35 12.75 -2.99
N ARG A 177 7.59 13.16 -2.96
CA ARG A 177 8.59 12.82 -3.99
C ARG A 177 8.76 11.31 -4.18
N ALA A 178 7.90 10.68 -4.98
CA ALA A 178 8.17 9.40 -5.58
C ALA A 178 8.96 9.66 -6.86
N SER A 179 10.27 9.60 -6.79
CA SER A 179 11.12 9.73 -7.96
C SER A 179 11.58 8.37 -8.43
N CYS A 180 10.83 7.74 -9.33
CA CYS A 180 11.40 6.82 -10.31
C CYS A 180 11.54 7.59 -11.62
N ARG A 181 12.68 8.21 -11.87
CA ARG A 181 13.07 8.64 -13.21
C ARG A 181 13.67 7.44 -13.91
N GLU A 182 12.90 6.80 -14.75
CA GLU A 182 13.45 5.98 -15.81
C GLU A 182 14.07 6.93 -16.85
N ARG A 183 15.38 6.93 -16.97
CA ARG A 183 16.07 7.46 -18.16
C ARG A 183 16.27 6.28 -19.11
N VAL A 184 15.57 6.33 -20.24
CA VAL A 184 15.94 5.62 -21.45
C VAL A 184 17.23 6.21 -22.00
#